data_4da09d5103e59b333c2e8b04bf782ff0
#
_entry.id   4da09d5103e59b333c2e8b04bf782ff0
#
_cell.length_a   1.000
_cell.length_b   1.000
_cell.length_c   1.000
_cell.angle_alpha   90.00
_cell.angle_beta   90.00
_cell.angle_gamma   90.00
#
_symmetry.space_group_name_H-M   'P 1'
#
loop_
_entity.id
_entity.type
_entity.pdbx_description
1 polymer ?
#
loop_
_entity_poly.entity_id
_entity_poly.type
_entity_poly.pdbx_seq_one_letter_code
_entity_poly.pdbx_strand_id
1 'polypeptide(L)'
;TARFVVRPEGGREVRFALSHKFQKGRSWFHPHHGVIREAMEGEDADVYMEGHLHISGIIYHTMAERQKNIVGVASAGYKMLDQYAARISRGGVIPKFKGRCHWIVCDDQAGDDEWPGVAFDSVRQAEAYLNGLQNLRAV
;
A
#
# COMPACT_ATOMS: atom_id res chain seq x y z
N THR A 1 3.40 -7.46 -12.89
CA THR A 1 2.42 -6.64 -12.16
C THR A 1 1.03 -7.22 -12.38
N ALA A 2 0.28 -7.42 -11.32
CA ALA A 2 -1.14 -7.78 -11.36
C ALA A 2 -1.98 -6.52 -11.12
N ARG A 3 -3.16 -6.47 -11.74
CA ARG A 3 -4.10 -5.37 -11.56
C ARG A 3 -5.49 -5.92 -11.34
N PHE A 4 -6.23 -5.28 -10.46
CA PHE A 4 -7.64 -5.58 -10.24
C PHE A 4 -8.38 -4.34 -9.78
N VAL A 5 -9.70 -4.40 -9.84
CA VAL A 5 -10.57 -3.32 -9.43
C VAL A 5 -11.56 -3.85 -8.40
N VAL A 6 -11.68 -3.15 -7.31
CA VAL A 6 -12.75 -3.35 -6.33
C VAL A 6 -13.90 -2.43 -6.73
N ARG A 7 -15.08 -3.00 -6.95
CA ARG A 7 -16.30 -2.27 -7.33
C ARG A 7 -17.36 -2.46 -6.27
N PRO A 8 -17.46 -1.53 -5.31
CA PRO A 8 -18.58 -1.51 -4.40
C PRO A 8 -19.89 -1.22 -5.14
N GLU A 9 -20.99 -1.72 -4.65
CA GLU A 9 -22.29 -1.45 -5.25
C GLU A 9 -22.66 0.05 -5.04
N GLY A 10 -22.79 0.78 -6.15
CA GLY A 10 -23.16 2.20 -6.14
C GLY A 10 -22.07 3.17 -5.70
N GLY A 11 -20.86 2.67 -5.45
CA GLY A 11 -19.74 3.48 -4.99
C GLY A 11 -18.62 3.65 -6.02
N ARG A 12 -17.58 4.39 -5.64
CA ARG A 12 -16.37 4.62 -6.44
C ARG A 12 -15.61 3.32 -6.63
N GLU A 13 -15.13 3.09 -7.83
CA GLU A 13 -14.17 2.01 -8.11
C GLU A 13 -12.80 2.35 -7.52
N VAL A 14 -12.19 1.37 -6.88
CA VAL A 14 -10.81 1.47 -6.39
C VAL A 14 -9.92 0.51 -7.18
N ARG A 15 -8.93 1.04 -7.86
CA ARG A 15 -8.00 0.32 -8.73
C ARG A 15 -6.73 -0.04 -7.99
N PHE A 16 -6.32 -1.29 -8.07
CA PHE A 16 -5.14 -1.82 -7.43
C PHE A 16 -4.08 -2.22 -8.45
N ALA A 17 -2.84 -1.86 -8.17
CA ALA A 17 -1.65 -2.35 -8.87
C ALA A 17 -0.75 -3.10 -7.88
N LEU A 18 -0.50 -4.38 -8.12
CA LEU A 18 0.34 -5.23 -7.29
C LEU A 18 1.54 -5.72 -8.06
N SER A 19 2.71 -5.67 -7.46
CA SER A 19 3.91 -6.25 -8.02
C SER A 19 4.76 -6.88 -6.92
N HIS A 20 5.45 -7.99 -7.27
CA HIS A 20 6.54 -8.44 -6.41
C HIS A 20 7.61 -7.35 -6.27
N LYS A 21 7.85 -6.63 -7.38
CA LYS A 21 8.75 -5.48 -7.43
C LYS A 21 8.38 -4.62 -8.63
N PHE A 22 8.12 -3.36 -8.42
CA PHE A 22 8.03 -2.40 -9.50
C PHE A 22 9.42 -2.15 -10.10
N GLN A 23 9.55 -2.24 -11.43
CA GLN A 23 10.85 -2.30 -12.09
C GLN A 23 11.68 -1.03 -11.98
N LYS A 24 11.03 0.09 -11.75
CA LYS A 24 11.65 1.40 -11.81
C LYS A 24 12.09 1.88 -10.42
N GLY A 25 13.34 1.65 -10.13
CA GLY A 25 14.03 2.34 -9.07
C GLY A 25 14.16 1.56 -7.76
N ARG A 26 15.39 1.49 -7.32
CA ARG A 26 15.75 1.20 -5.94
C ARG A 26 16.26 2.49 -5.33
N SER A 27 15.61 2.96 -4.29
CA SER A 27 16.24 3.90 -3.39
C SER A 27 16.47 3.22 -2.06
N TRP A 28 17.70 3.28 -1.61
CA TRP A 28 18.11 2.76 -0.32
C TRP A 28 17.52 3.57 0.84
N PHE A 29 17.27 4.84 0.55
CA PHE A 29 16.71 5.79 1.51
C PHE A 29 15.17 5.88 1.47
N HIS A 30 14.56 5.31 0.43
CA HIS A 30 13.13 5.45 0.18
C HIS A 30 12.51 4.10 -0.17
N PRO A 31 12.03 3.34 0.81
CA PRO A 31 11.44 2.02 0.58
C PRO A 31 10.22 2.05 -0.36
N HIS A 32 9.57 3.19 -0.49
CA HIS A 32 8.41 3.38 -1.37
C HIS A 32 8.75 3.95 -2.75
N HIS A 33 10.03 4.07 -3.10
CA HIS A 33 10.43 4.68 -4.36
C HIS A 33 9.84 3.95 -5.58
N GLY A 34 9.85 2.62 -5.57
CA GLY A 34 9.25 1.82 -6.64
C GLY A 34 7.76 2.09 -6.82
N VAL A 35 7.04 2.16 -5.71
CA VAL A 35 5.61 2.47 -5.66
C VAL A 35 5.33 3.86 -6.23
N ILE A 36 6.06 4.88 -5.78
CA ILE A 36 5.86 6.27 -6.23
C ILE A 36 6.16 6.39 -7.73
N ARG A 37 7.27 5.81 -8.20
CA ARG A 37 7.61 5.85 -9.62
C ARG A 37 6.62 5.12 -10.49
N GLU A 38 6.10 3.96 -10.05
CA GLU A 38 5.03 3.28 -10.79
C GLU A 38 3.78 4.14 -10.86
N ALA A 39 3.44 4.84 -9.78
CA ALA A 39 2.31 5.76 -9.78
C ALA A 39 2.51 6.96 -10.73
N MET A 40 3.74 7.45 -10.86
CA MET A 40 4.05 8.58 -11.76
C MET A 40 4.11 8.16 -13.23
N GLU A 41 4.79 7.07 -13.52
CA GLU A 41 5.20 6.68 -14.88
C GLU A 41 4.42 5.48 -15.43
N GLY A 42 3.75 4.73 -14.56
CA GLY A 42 3.00 3.52 -14.89
C GLY A 42 1.54 3.78 -15.20
N GLU A 43 0.78 2.69 -15.20
CA GLU A 43 -0.67 2.76 -15.38
C GLU A 43 -1.37 3.32 -14.15
N ASP A 44 -2.50 3.96 -14.38
CA ASP A 44 -3.29 4.58 -13.32
C ASP A 44 -3.91 3.54 -12.37
N ALA A 45 -3.62 3.72 -11.08
CA ALA A 45 -4.25 2.99 -9.99
C ALA A 45 -4.42 3.91 -8.77
N ASP A 46 -5.24 3.48 -7.81
CA ASP A 46 -5.48 4.21 -6.57
C ASP A 46 -4.60 3.67 -5.44
N VAL A 47 -4.33 2.37 -5.48
CA VAL A 47 -3.51 1.65 -4.50
C VAL A 47 -2.41 0.88 -5.21
N TYR A 48 -1.16 1.13 -4.80
CA TYR A 48 0.02 0.44 -5.31
C TYR A 48 0.64 -0.40 -4.21
N MET A 49 0.85 -1.69 -4.46
CA MET A 49 1.42 -2.61 -3.49
C MET A 49 2.67 -3.29 -4.04
N GLU A 50 3.75 -3.23 -3.27
CA GLU A 50 5.03 -3.84 -3.61
C GLU A 50 5.52 -4.76 -2.48
N GLY A 51 6.06 -5.92 -2.85
CA GLY A 51 6.81 -6.80 -1.95
C GLY A 51 8.32 -6.61 -2.07
N HIS A 52 9.08 -7.68 -2.03
CA HIS A 52 10.51 -7.79 -2.35
C HIS A 52 11.51 -7.20 -1.34
N LEU A 53 11.31 -6.01 -0.84
CA LEU A 53 12.32 -5.31 -0.03
C LEU A 53 12.38 -5.77 1.43
N HIS A 54 11.48 -6.63 1.85
CA HIS A 54 11.35 -7.09 3.25
C HIS A 54 11.20 -5.94 4.26
N ILE A 55 10.79 -4.77 3.78
CA ILE A 55 10.49 -3.61 4.59
C ILE A 55 8.99 -3.36 4.50
N SER A 56 8.35 -3.20 5.64
CA SER A 56 6.93 -2.87 5.72
C SER A 56 6.75 -1.37 5.86
N GLY A 57 5.81 -0.82 5.13
CA GLY A 57 5.46 0.60 5.26
C GLY A 57 4.26 0.98 4.40
N ILE A 58 3.65 2.08 4.79
CA ILE A 58 2.51 2.68 4.12
C ILE A 58 2.86 4.11 3.80
N ILE A 59 2.52 4.58 2.62
CA ILE A 59 2.68 5.96 2.19
C ILE A 59 1.37 6.47 1.59
N TYR A 60 1.04 7.69 1.92
CA TYR A 60 -0.02 8.48 1.29
C TYR A 60 0.65 9.57 0.47
N HIS A 61 0.36 9.64 -0.81
CA HIS A 61 1.01 10.58 -1.71
C HIS A 61 0.01 11.25 -2.65
N THR A 62 0.06 12.57 -2.68
CA THR A 62 -0.72 13.38 -3.62
C THR A 62 0.07 13.60 -4.89
N MET A 63 -0.45 13.12 -5.99
CA MET A 63 0.14 13.29 -7.31
C MET A 63 -0.42 14.56 -7.96
N ALA A 64 0.32 15.64 -7.87
CA ALA A 64 -0.11 16.96 -8.36
C ALA A 64 -0.41 16.94 -9.86
N GLU A 65 0.41 16.25 -10.65
CA GLU A 65 0.27 16.16 -12.11
C GLU A 65 -1.01 15.42 -12.54
N ARG A 66 -1.49 14.52 -11.72
CA ARG A 66 -2.71 13.72 -11.97
C ARG A 66 -3.91 14.19 -11.15
N GLN A 67 -3.70 15.19 -10.29
CA GLN A 67 -4.71 15.67 -9.32
C GLN A 67 -5.36 14.52 -8.55
N LYS A 68 -4.54 13.61 -8.05
CA LYS A 68 -5.00 12.35 -7.48
C LYS A 68 -4.21 11.97 -6.23
N ASN A 69 -4.92 11.47 -5.24
CA ASN A 69 -4.36 10.86 -4.05
C ASN A 69 -4.18 9.35 -4.25
N ILE A 70 -3.02 8.82 -3.87
CA ILE A 70 -2.72 7.39 -3.95
C ILE A 70 -2.27 6.83 -2.60
N VAL A 71 -2.52 5.56 -2.39
CA VAL A 71 -2.00 4.79 -1.26
C VAL A 71 -0.94 3.82 -1.76
N GLY A 72 0.25 3.92 -1.20
CA GLY A 72 1.34 3.01 -1.48
C GLY A 72 1.63 2.09 -0.30
N VAL A 73 1.80 0.80 -0.55
CA VAL A 73 2.09 -0.20 0.47
C VAL A 73 3.32 -1.01 0.07
N ALA A 74 4.34 -1.00 0.92
CA ALA A 74 5.43 -1.95 0.86
C ALA A 74 5.18 -3.06 1.87
N SER A 75 5.10 -4.31 1.42
CA SER A 75 4.87 -5.47 2.28
C SER A 75 6.16 -6.21 2.57
N ALA A 76 6.47 -6.42 3.84
CA ALA A 76 7.56 -7.28 4.26
C ALA A 76 7.23 -8.74 4.01
N GLY A 77 8.27 -9.55 3.71
CA GLY A 77 8.11 -10.99 3.59
C GLY A 77 7.85 -11.67 4.93
N TYR A 78 7.18 -12.81 4.90
CA TYR A 78 6.91 -13.63 6.09
C TYR A 78 8.14 -14.36 6.65
N LYS A 79 9.20 -14.46 5.87
CA LYS A 79 10.44 -15.10 6.31
C LYS A 79 11.18 -14.24 7.32
N MET A 80 11.32 -14.75 8.52
CA MET A 80 12.05 -14.08 9.60
C MET A 80 13.57 -14.15 9.43
N LEU A 81 14.07 -15.23 8.84
CA LEU A 81 15.49 -15.49 8.63
C LEU A 81 15.66 -16.46 7.45
N ASP A 82 16.35 -16.03 6.44
CA ASP A 82 17.06 -16.92 5.54
C ASP A 82 18.46 -16.35 5.27
N GLN A 83 19.35 -17.18 4.75
CA GLN A 83 20.73 -16.77 4.44
C GLN A 83 20.78 -15.62 3.43
N TYR A 84 19.75 -15.48 2.59
CA TYR A 84 19.64 -14.42 1.61
C TYR A 84 19.25 -13.09 2.26
N ALA A 85 18.27 -13.11 3.15
CA ALA A 85 17.89 -11.92 3.93
C ALA A 85 19.05 -11.43 4.81
N ALA A 86 19.82 -12.35 5.41
CA ALA A 86 21.02 -12.02 6.19
C ALA A 86 22.13 -11.36 5.34
N ARG A 87 22.26 -11.73 4.07
CA ARG A 87 23.22 -11.10 3.15
C ARG A 87 22.81 -9.71 2.68
N ILE A 88 21.52 -9.46 2.58
CA ILE A 88 20.99 -8.18 2.10
C ILE A 88 20.88 -7.17 3.24
N SER A 89 20.58 -7.63 4.45
CA SER A 89 20.63 -6.80 5.64
C SER A 89 22.09 -6.52 6.00
N ARG A 90 22.63 -5.43 5.50
CA ARG A 90 23.99 -4.99 5.84
C ARG A 90 24.13 -4.88 7.36
N GLY A 91 24.96 -5.77 7.94
CA GLY A 91 25.30 -5.72 9.33
C GLY A 91 24.48 -6.62 10.26
N GLY A 92 23.74 -7.60 9.75
CA GLY A 92 23.10 -8.63 10.58
C GLY A 92 21.95 -8.14 11.47
N VAL A 93 21.44 -6.93 11.23
CA VAL A 93 20.25 -6.46 11.93
C VAL A 93 19.05 -7.21 11.39
N ILE A 94 18.64 -8.21 12.15
CA ILE A 94 17.39 -8.93 11.92
C ILE A 94 16.27 -7.91 12.17
N PRO A 95 15.42 -7.62 11.17
CA PRO A 95 14.26 -6.77 11.42
C PRO A 95 13.47 -7.41 12.56
N LYS A 96 13.32 -6.71 13.68
CA LYS A 96 12.50 -7.18 14.81
C LYS A 96 11.02 -7.32 14.46
N PHE A 97 10.64 -6.86 13.27
CA PHE A 97 9.28 -6.84 12.78
C PHE A 97 9.05 -8.04 11.87
N LYS A 98 8.22 -8.95 12.33
CA LYS A 98 7.63 -10.02 11.51
C LYS A 98 6.89 -9.40 10.33
N GLY A 99 6.85 -10.11 9.21
CA GLY A 99 6.02 -9.72 8.09
C GLY A 99 4.62 -9.33 8.56
N ARG A 100 4.18 -8.14 8.16
CA ARG A 100 2.87 -7.63 8.52
C ARG A 100 1.95 -7.77 7.33
N CYS A 101 0.72 -8.19 7.59
CA CYS A 101 -0.36 -7.99 6.64
C CYS A 101 -0.81 -6.55 6.71
N HIS A 102 -1.09 -5.96 5.57
CA HIS A 102 -1.73 -4.67 5.47
C HIS A 102 -3.21 -4.87 5.15
N TRP A 103 -4.04 -4.12 5.83
CA TRP A 103 -5.48 -4.09 5.66
C TRP A 103 -5.83 -2.77 5.03
N ILE A 104 -6.49 -2.79 3.88
CA ILE A 104 -6.90 -1.59 3.18
C ILE A 104 -8.41 -1.51 3.23
N VAL A 105 -8.91 -0.49 3.90
CA VAL A 105 -10.33 -0.16 3.92
C VAL A 105 -10.55 0.87 2.83
N CYS A 106 -11.27 0.49 1.78
CA CYS A 106 -11.65 1.38 0.70
C CYS A 106 -12.88 2.18 1.10
N ASP A 107 -12.83 3.48 0.86
CA ASP A 107 -13.99 4.34 1.00
C ASP A 107 -14.65 4.54 -0.37
N ASP A 108 -15.79 3.92 -0.56
CA ASP A 108 -16.56 3.95 -1.80
C ASP A 108 -17.33 5.28 -2.01
N GLN A 109 -17.37 6.13 -0.99
CA GLN A 109 -17.96 7.46 -1.05
C GLN A 109 -16.93 8.58 -1.15
N ALA A 110 -15.63 8.22 -1.11
CA ALA A 110 -14.56 9.21 -1.21
C ALA A 110 -14.63 9.98 -2.53
N GLY A 111 -14.55 11.30 -2.46
CA GLY A 111 -14.43 12.18 -3.61
C GLY A 111 -13.08 12.02 -4.34
N ASP A 112 -12.94 12.65 -5.50
CA ASP A 112 -11.71 12.54 -6.31
C ASP A 112 -10.51 13.17 -5.62
N ASP A 113 -10.73 14.15 -4.76
CA ASP A 113 -9.72 14.84 -3.94
C ASP A 113 -9.47 14.17 -2.58
N GLU A 114 -10.21 13.13 -2.26
CA GLU A 114 -10.05 12.36 -1.02
C GLU A 114 -9.22 11.09 -1.25
N TRP A 115 -8.79 10.47 -0.14
CA TRP A 115 -8.04 9.21 -0.21
C TRP A 115 -8.96 8.06 -0.63
N PRO A 116 -8.54 7.23 -1.60
CA PRO A 116 -9.36 6.10 -2.07
C PRO A 116 -9.50 4.99 -1.03
N GLY A 117 -8.75 5.08 0.05
CA GLY A 117 -8.77 4.14 1.15
C GLY A 117 -7.70 4.44 2.17
N VAL A 118 -7.78 3.74 3.30
CA VAL A 118 -6.81 3.82 4.40
C VAL A 118 -6.21 2.46 4.65
N ALA A 119 -4.89 2.41 4.72
CA ALA A 119 -4.15 1.18 5.01
C ALA A 119 -3.75 1.10 6.49
N PHE A 120 -3.87 -0.09 7.07
CA PHE A 120 -3.59 -0.37 8.47
C PHE A 120 -2.67 -1.59 8.62
N ASP A 121 -1.83 -1.59 9.64
CA ASP A 121 -1.01 -2.73 10.06
C ASP A 121 -1.77 -3.70 10.99
N SER A 122 -2.94 -3.33 11.43
CA SER A 122 -3.74 -4.07 12.41
C SER A 122 -5.18 -4.25 11.93
N VAL A 123 -5.66 -5.48 11.96
CA VAL A 123 -7.06 -5.79 11.64
C VAL A 123 -8.02 -5.03 12.58
N ARG A 124 -7.69 -4.91 13.86
CA ARG A 124 -8.54 -4.18 14.82
C ARG A 124 -8.70 -2.70 14.48
N GLN A 125 -7.62 -2.07 13.98
CA GLN A 125 -7.69 -0.68 13.55
C GLN A 125 -8.51 -0.54 12.28
N ALA A 126 -8.35 -1.46 11.33
CA ALA A 126 -9.13 -1.49 10.11
C ALA A 126 -10.63 -1.69 10.39
N GLU A 127 -10.99 -2.63 11.29
CA GLU A 127 -12.36 -2.86 11.73
C GLU A 127 -12.96 -1.63 12.44
N ALA A 128 -12.20 -1.01 13.35
CA ALA A 128 -12.66 0.18 14.06
C ALA A 128 -12.92 1.35 13.09
N TYR A 129 -12.06 1.53 12.11
CA TYR A 129 -12.24 2.55 11.06
C TYR A 129 -13.46 2.24 10.20
N LEU A 130 -13.63 1.00 9.75
CA LEU A 130 -14.78 0.57 8.94
C LEU A 130 -16.10 0.78 9.68
N ASN A 131 -16.16 0.40 10.97
CA ASN A 131 -17.34 0.62 11.80
C ASN A 131 -17.64 2.12 11.97
N GLY A 132 -16.59 2.96 12.08
CA GLY A 132 -16.74 4.41 12.13
C GLY A 132 -17.37 4.96 10.85
N LEU A 133 -16.91 4.54 9.68
CA LEU A 133 -17.50 4.92 8.39
C LEU A 133 -18.96 4.50 8.28
N GLN A 134 -19.29 3.27 8.68
CA GLN A 134 -20.67 2.76 8.66
C GLN A 134 -21.60 3.58 9.55
N ASN A 135 -21.13 3.96 10.74
CA ASN A 135 -21.91 4.79 11.66
C ASN A 135 -22.15 6.20 11.12
N LEU A 136 -21.18 6.79 10.44
CA LEU A 136 -21.34 8.11 9.81
C LEU A 136 -22.36 8.09 8.65
N ARG A 137 -22.50 6.96 7.98
CA ARG A 137 -23.48 6.78 6.88
C ARG A 137 -24.90 6.48 7.36
N ALA A 138 -25.06 6.08 8.62
CA ALA A 138 -26.35 5.74 9.21
C ALA A 138 -27.10 6.96 9.76
N VAL A 139 -26.48 8.13 9.75
CA VAL A 139 -27.04 9.42 10.17
C VAL A 139 -27.50 10.21 8.96
#